data_acbf3a3717a80c42672cee4fd704809a
#
_entry.id   acbf3a3717a80c42672cee4fd704809a
#
_cell.length_a   1.000
_cell.length_b   1.000
_cell.length_c   1.000
_cell.angle_alpha   90.00
_cell.angle_beta   90.00
_cell.angle_gamma   90.00
#
_symmetry.space_group_name_H-M   'P 1'
#
loop_
_entity.id
_entity.type
_entity.pdbx_description
1 polymer ?
#
loop_
_entity_poly.entity_id
_entity_poly.type
_entity_poly.pdbx_seq_one_letter_code
_entity_poly.pdbx_strand_id
1 'polypeptide(L)'
;MRTAGLLLALLLLALPACRRAAVLPGAPPPFTAPLTLGGRVVAPAALEHGREVFTHFCRPCHGDAGDGKGTAAAGLSPPPRDLRLGVYKFAAVAAGQLPNDADFARTIGHGLHGTAMLAWEVPDAELDDLIQYVKSFAPRWRSEMPGEPLAASPDPWVGREADALARGTRVYHGLAQCAVACHPAYATRAEIYAFTKELTGREVREFRPDLYQPVLKDSDYGTKILPPDFTFNDLRGGDTLADIYRAIACGIGGTAMPTWKNVLPESDLWAMAHYVASLAALRDTPAARALGERLRDQPSWTPPPLDGGAAGDAGSDATP
;
A
#
# COMPACT_ATOMS: atom_id res chain seq x y z
N MET A 1 -3.31 78.35 -51.23
CA MET A 1 -2.30 77.55 -50.43
C MET A 1 -2.93 76.19 -50.16
N ARG A 2 -2.40 75.14 -50.79
CA ARG A 2 -2.96 73.77 -50.79
C ARG A 2 -2.07 72.91 -49.84
N THR A 3 -2.62 72.41 -48.78
CA THR A 3 -1.94 71.49 -47.89
C THR A 3 -2.29 70.06 -48.30
N ALA A 4 -1.29 69.30 -48.72
CA ALA A 4 -1.40 67.87 -49.04
C ALA A 4 -1.25 67.04 -47.78
N GLY A 5 -2.28 66.25 -47.47
CA GLY A 5 -2.23 65.27 -46.36
C GLY A 5 -1.62 63.98 -46.87
N LEU A 6 -0.58 63.51 -46.17
CA LEU A 6 0.09 62.25 -46.46
C LEU A 6 -0.59 61.15 -45.60
N LEU A 7 -1.30 60.23 -46.26
CA LEU A 7 -1.86 59.00 -45.61
C LEU A 7 -0.78 57.91 -45.57
N LEU A 8 -0.28 57.64 -44.43
CA LEU A 8 0.65 56.52 -44.14
C LEU A 8 -0.17 55.25 -43.90
N ALA A 9 -0.19 54.33 -44.84
CA ALA A 9 -0.82 53.02 -44.70
C ALA A 9 0.16 52.08 -43.99
N LEU A 10 -0.14 51.73 -42.73
CA LEU A 10 0.57 50.67 -42.00
C LEU A 10 0.08 49.30 -42.51
N LEU A 11 0.93 48.60 -43.24
CA LEU A 11 0.74 47.20 -43.62
C LEU A 11 1.18 46.33 -42.44
N LEU A 12 0.22 45.79 -41.66
CA LEU A 12 0.46 44.77 -40.64
C LEU A 12 0.72 43.43 -41.33
N LEU A 13 1.98 43.06 -41.48
CA LEU A 13 2.40 41.71 -41.86
C LEU A 13 2.15 40.75 -40.69
N ALA A 14 1.04 40.00 -40.76
CA ALA A 14 0.78 38.87 -39.90
C ALA A 14 1.74 37.73 -40.26
N LEU A 15 2.86 37.62 -39.56
CA LEU A 15 3.73 36.45 -39.61
C LEU A 15 3.02 35.29 -38.91
N PRO A 16 2.88 34.11 -39.54
CA PRO A 16 2.45 32.92 -38.83
C PRO A 16 3.53 32.53 -37.86
N ALA A 17 3.29 32.77 -36.57
CA ALA A 17 4.14 32.27 -35.49
C ALA A 17 4.01 30.75 -35.44
N CYS A 18 4.82 30.02 -36.21
CA CYS A 18 5.08 28.62 -35.96
C CYS A 18 5.72 28.51 -34.58
N ARG A 19 4.91 28.27 -33.53
CA ARG A 19 5.39 27.82 -32.24
C ARG A 19 5.96 26.41 -32.43
N ARG A 20 7.21 26.31 -32.86
CA ARG A 20 7.99 25.11 -32.58
C ARG A 20 8.14 25.08 -31.10
N ALA A 21 7.43 24.12 -30.45
CA ALA A 21 7.72 23.79 -29.04
C ALA A 21 9.22 23.56 -28.94
N ALA A 22 9.90 24.36 -28.13
CA ALA A 22 11.33 24.17 -27.86
C ALA A 22 11.46 22.84 -27.13
N VAL A 23 11.99 21.83 -27.80
CA VAL A 23 12.36 20.57 -27.18
C VAL A 23 13.50 20.90 -26.22
N LEU A 24 13.24 20.82 -24.92
CA LEU A 24 14.27 21.00 -23.90
C LEU A 24 15.35 19.92 -24.08
N PRO A 25 16.63 20.25 -23.97
CA PRO A 25 17.70 19.26 -24.04
C PRO A 25 17.50 18.18 -22.99
N GLY A 26 17.41 16.89 -23.39
CA GLY A 26 17.18 15.77 -22.52
C GLY A 26 15.72 15.31 -22.38
N ALA A 27 14.76 15.98 -23.00
CA ALA A 27 13.37 15.50 -23.05
C ALA A 27 13.30 14.16 -23.83
N PRO A 28 12.54 13.15 -23.34
CA PRO A 28 12.34 11.93 -24.10
C PRO A 28 11.68 12.22 -25.45
N PRO A 29 11.96 11.40 -26.49
CA PRO A 29 11.37 11.61 -27.81
C PRO A 29 9.84 11.53 -27.75
N PRO A 30 9.14 12.21 -28.67
CA PRO A 30 7.68 12.18 -28.72
C PRO A 30 7.17 10.77 -29.06
N PHE A 31 5.98 10.43 -28.55
CA PHE A 31 5.29 9.22 -28.96
C PHE A 31 4.80 9.36 -30.40
N THR A 32 5.27 8.46 -31.28
CA THR A 32 4.92 8.49 -32.72
C THR A 32 3.95 7.38 -33.11
N ALA A 33 3.72 6.41 -32.22
CA ALA A 33 2.83 5.27 -32.42
C ALA A 33 2.02 4.99 -31.16
N PRO A 34 0.82 4.39 -31.29
CA PRO A 34 0.04 3.99 -30.13
C PRO A 34 0.77 2.90 -29.33
N LEU A 35 0.53 2.85 -28.01
CA LEU A 35 1.00 1.81 -27.13
C LEU A 35 -0.19 0.97 -26.63
N THR A 36 -0.01 -0.34 -26.57
CA THR A 36 -0.94 -1.20 -25.83
C THR A 36 -0.44 -1.33 -24.39
N LEU A 37 -1.26 -0.88 -23.43
CA LEU A 37 -0.92 -0.84 -22.01
C LEU A 37 -2.03 -1.53 -21.21
N GLY A 38 -1.73 -2.69 -20.64
CA GLY A 38 -2.73 -3.49 -19.91
C GLY A 38 -3.93 -3.86 -20.80
N GLY A 39 -3.69 -4.16 -22.07
CA GLY A 39 -4.73 -4.49 -23.06
C GLY A 39 -5.43 -3.29 -23.70
N ARG A 40 -5.24 -2.06 -23.20
CA ARG A 40 -5.81 -0.85 -23.76
C ARG A 40 -4.87 -0.24 -24.79
N VAL A 41 -5.38 0.07 -25.99
CA VAL A 41 -4.63 0.83 -27.01
C VAL A 41 -4.74 2.32 -26.69
N VAL A 42 -3.59 2.96 -26.44
CA VAL A 42 -3.48 4.37 -26.06
C VAL A 42 -2.85 5.16 -27.21
N ALA A 43 -3.55 6.21 -27.67
CA ALA A 43 -3.09 7.04 -28.77
C ALA A 43 -1.86 7.88 -28.36
N PRO A 44 -0.96 8.22 -29.33
CA PRO A 44 0.19 9.08 -29.06
C PRO A 44 -0.19 10.42 -28.45
N ALA A 45 -1.28 11.03 -28.87
CA ALA A 45 -1.74 12.32 -28.36
C ALA A 45 -2.10 12.24 -26.86
N ALA A 46 -2.76 11.16 -26.41
CA ALA A 46 -3.08 10.94 -25.01
C ALA A 46 -1.81 10.71 -24.16
N LEU A 47 -0.83 9.98 -24.69
CA LEU A 47 0.46 9.79 -24.00
C LEU A 47 1.25 11.10 -23.89
N GLU A 48 1.21 11.95 -24.92
CA GLU A 48 1.86 13.27 -24.89
C GLU A 48 1.20 14.21 -23.89
N HIS A 49 -0.14 14.26 -23.89
CA HIS A 49 -0.88 15.05 -22.92
C HIS A 49 -0.63 14.54 -21.47
N GLY A 50 -0.66 13.22 -21.27
CA GLY A 50 -0.29 12.63 -19.97
C GLY A 50 1.14 12.96 -19.54
N ARG A 51 2.09 13.06 -20.49
CA ARG A 51 3.46 13.50 -20.22
C ARG A 51 3.52 14.96 -19.78
N GLU A 52 2.73 15.84 -20.38
CA GLU A 52 2.65 17.24 -19.98
C GLU A 52 2.12 17.36 -18.56
N VAL A 53 1.04 16.65 -18.22
CA VAL A 53 0.45 16.59 -16.88
C VAL A 53 1.46 16.04 -15.89
N PHE A 54 2.13 14.92 -16.21
CA PHE A 54 3.17 14.32 -15.36
C PHE A 54 4.33 15.29 -15.12
N THR A 55 4.75 16.01 -16.15
CA THR A 55 5.84 16.99 -16.06
C THR A 55 5.49 18.11 -15.09
N HIS A 56 4.22 18.51 -15.07
CA HIS A 56 3.74 19.58 -14.20
C HIS A 56 3.63 19.14 -12.74
N PHE A 57 3.01 17.99 -12.46
CA PHE A 57 2.67 17.58 -11.11
C PHE A 57 3.65 16.57 -10.49
N CYS A 58 4.22 15.66 -11.27
CA CYS A 58 4.82 14.43 -10.75
C CYS A 58 6.35 14.38 -10.92
N ARG A 59 6.87 14.93 -12.03
CA ARG A 59 8.28 14.91 -12.42
C ARG A 59 9.24 15.40 -11.33
N PRO A 60 8.94 16.46 -10.57
CA PRO A 60 9.88 16.95 -9.54
C PRO A 60 10.30 15.87 -8.54
N CYS A 61 9.42 14.94 -8.24
CA CYS A 61 9.72 13.81 -7.35
C CYS A 61 10.06 12.53 -8.11
N HIS A 62 9.27 12.19 -9.17
CA HIS A 62 9.40 10.91 -9.86
C HIS A 62 10.43 10.88 -10.98
N GLY A 63 10.99 12.04 -11.39
CA GLY A 63 12.02 12.16 -12.44
C GLY A 63 11.45 12.05 -13.86
N ASP A 64 12.22 12.49 -14.86
CA ASP A 64 11.82 12.43 -16.28
C ASP A 64 11.67 10.99 -16.78
N ALA A 65 12.46 10.07 -16.26
CA ALA A 65 12.44 8.65 -16.59
C ALA A 65 11.47 7.83 -15.70
N GLY A 66 10.75 8.45 -14.77
CA GLY A 66 9.92 7.76 -13.79
C GLY A 66 10.73 6.93 -12.77
N ASP A 67 12.01 7.23 -12.60
CA ASP A 67 12.97 6.46 -11.80
C ASP A 67 13.00 6.84 -10.30
N GLY A 68 12.12 7.75 -9.89
CA GLY A 68 12.06 8.24 -8.51
C GLY A 68 13.19 9.21 -8.13
N LYS A 69 13.97 9.71 -9.13
CA LYS A 69 15.15 10.56 -8.92
C LYS A 69 14.93 11.99 -9.41
N GLY A 70 13.73 12.51 -9.24
CA GLY A 70 13.43 13.89 -9.55
C GLY A 70 14.23 14.87 -8.67
N THR A 71 14.27 16.14 -9.07
CA THR A 71 15.05 17.17 -8.40
C THR A 71 14.63 17.40 -6.93
N ALA A 72 13.37 17.12 -6.60
CA ALA A 72 12.83 17.20 -5.25
C ALA A 72 12.88 15.88 -4.48
N ALA A 73 13.43 14.80 -5.06
CA ALA A 73 13.47 13.48 -4.42
C ALA A 73 14.52 13.36 -3.32
N ALA A 74 15.56 14.20 -3.38
CA ALA A 74 16.68 14.11 -2.44
C ALA A 74 16.24 14.37 -0.99
N GLY A 75 16.56 13.44 -0.10
CA GLY A 75 16.20 13.53 1.32
C GLY A 75 14.77 13.09 1.67
N LEU A 76 13.94 12.74 0.71
CA LEU A 76 12.60 12.21 1.00
C LEU A 76 12.67 10.79 1.58
N SER A 77 11.95 10.58 2.67
CA SER A 77 11.81 9.27 3.31
C SER A 77 10.32 8.98 3.57
N PRO A 78 9.75 7.95 2.94
CA PRO A 78 10.36 7.08 1.93
C PRO A 78 10.68 7.82 0.63
N PRO A 79 11.63 7.32 -0.18
CA PRO A 79 11.92 7.89 -1.48
C PRO A 79 10.75 7.71 -2.46
N PRO A 80 10.61 8.58 -3.46
CA PRO A 80 9.62 8.42 -4.52
C PRO A 80 9.77 7.08 -5.23
N ARG A 81 8.63 6.52 -5.67
CA ARG A 81 8.59 5.23 -6.34
C ARG A 81 9.30 5.28 -7.69
N ASP A 82 10.14 4.28 -7.95
CA ASP A 82 10.59 3.96 -9.31
C ASP A 82 9.41 3.30 -10.06
N LEU A 83 8.79 4.05 -10.95
CA LEU A 83 7.60 3.63 -11.70
C LEU A 83 7.93 2.60 -12.78
N ARG A 84 9.22 2.49 -13.19
CA ARG A 84 9.70 1.54 -14.21
C ARG A 84 9.61 0.09 -13.75
N LEU A 85 9.60 -0.14 -12.44
CA LEU A 85 9.49 -1.48 -11.88
C LEU A 85 8.11 -2.12 -12.14
N GLY A 86 7.07 -1.31 -12.35
CA GLY A 86 5.70 -1.82 -12.48
C GLY A 86 5.20 -2.53 -11.22
N VAL A 87 5.70 -2.14 -10.06
CA VAL A 87 5.33 -2.70 -8.77
C VAL A 87 4.66 -1.62 -7.92
N TYR A 88 3.43 -1.87 -7.52
CA TYR A 88 2.59 -0.89 -6.83
C TYR A 88 2.06 -1.46 -5.52
N LYS A 89 2.14 -0.67 -4.42
CA LYS A 89 1.81 -1.15 -3.07
C LYS A 89 0.31 -1.27 -2.82
N PHE A 90 -0.44 -0.23 -3.13
CA PHE A 90 -1.79 -0.02 -2.60
C PHE A 90 -2.85 -0.17 -3.69
N ALA A 91 -2.93 -1.37 -4.27
CA ALA A 91 -3.89 -1.70 -5.32
C ALA A 91 -5.02 -2.59 -4.78
N ALA A 92 -6.19 -2.50 -5.40
CA ALA A 92 -7.33 -3.36 -5.11
C ALA A 92 -7.30 -4.63 -5.98
N VAL A 93 -6.11 -5.23 -6.12
CA VAL A 93 -5.86 -6.50 -6.81
C VAL A 93 -4.93 -7.35 -5.94
N ALA A 94 -4.83 -8.63 -6.21
CA ALA A 94 -3.92 -9.49 -5.47
C ALA A 94 -2.45 -8.98 -5.54
N ALA A 95 -1.72 -9.12 -4.44
CA ALA A 95 -0.36 -8.63 -4.32
C ALA A 95 0.53 -9.13 -5.48
N GLY A 96 1.26 -8.21 -6.10
CA GLY A 96 2.12 -8.50 -7.25
C GLY A 96 1.47 -8.38 -8.62
N GLN A 97 0.15 -8.29 -8.72
CA GLN A 97 -0.55 -8.00 -9.97
C GLN A 97 -0.48 -6.51 -10.32
N LEU A 98 -0.71 -6.18 -11.60
CA LEU A 98 -0.82 -4.79 -12.03
C LEU A 98 -2.14 -4.18 -11.54
N PRO A 99 -2.12 -2.93 -11.05
CA PRO A 99 -3.32 -2.24 -10.55
C PRO A 99 -4.29 -1.88 -11.68
N ASN A 100 -5.51 -1.52 -11.30
CA ASN A 100 -6.48 -0.91 -12.21
C ASN A 100 -6.31 0.62 -12.22
N ASP A 101 -6.91 1.29 -13.23
CA ASP A 101 -6.84 2.74 -13.35
C ASP A 101 -7.41 3.46 -12.11
N ALA A 102 -8.46 2.90 -11.51
CA ALA A 102 -9.03 3.38 -10.26
C ALA A 102 -8.06 3.34 -9.06
N ASP A 103 -7.10 2.44 -9.06
CA ASP A 103 -6.07 2.38 -8.01
C ASP A 103 -5.08 3.54 -8.12
N PHE A 104 -4.70 3.90 -9.36
CA PHE A 104 -3.89 5.08 -9.62
C PHE A 104 -4.65 6.36 -9.25
N ALA A 105 -5.90 6.49 -9.73
CA ALA A 105 -6.74 7.64 -9.42
C ALA A 105 -6.87 7.85 -7.91
N ARG A 106 -7.13 6.79 -7.16
CA ARG A 106 -7.18 6.82 -5.70
C ARG A 106 -5.84 7.26 -5.09
N THR A 107 -4.72 6.69 -5.52
CA THR A 107 -3.40 7.03 -4.98
C THR A 107 -3.00 8.46 -5.29
N ILE A 108 -3.31 8.96 -6.48
CA ILE A 108 -3.04 10.34 -6.89
C ILE A 108 -3.95 11.30 -6.11
N GLY A 109 -5.25 11.02 -6.06
CA GLY A 109 -6.23 11.92 -5.44
C GLY A 109 -6.19 11.95 -3.91
N HIS A 110 -5.78 10.86 -3.25
CA HIS A 110 -5.69 10.83 -1.78
C HIS A 110 -4.25 10.98 -1.24
N GLY A 111 -3.23 10.83 -2.11
CA GLY A 111 -1.85 10.77 -1.67
C GLY A 111 -1.54 9.50 -0.86
N LEU A 112 -0.41 9.52 -0.16
CA LEU A 112 0.04 8.45 0.73
C LEU A 112 0.36 9.03 2.11
N HIS A 113 -0.41 8.68 3.11
CA HIS A 113 -0.32 9.25 4.46
C HIS A 113 1.09 9.08 5.06
N GLY A 114 1.57 10.08 5.76
CA GLY A 114 2.90 10.08 6.36
C GLY A 114 4.06 10.04 5.34
N THR A 115 3.81 10.48 4.10
CA THR A 115 4.84 10.59 3.06
C THR A 115 4.78 11.93 2.32
N ALA A 116 5.77 12.20 1.48
CA ALA A 116 5.78 13.37 0.60
C ALA A 116 4.85 13.25 -0.63
N MET A 117 4.24 12.08 -0.86
CA MET A 117 3.23 11.91 -1.92
C MET A 117 1.90 12.48 -1.43
N LEU A 118 1.70 13.76 -1.63
CA LEU A 118 0.48 14.48 -1.26
C LEU A 118 -0.68 14.12 -2.19
N ALA A 119 -1.89 14.47 -1.76
CA ALA A 119 -3.09 14.43 -2.61
C ALA A 119 -2.98 15.50 -3.71
N TRP A 120 -3.36 15.13 -4.94
CA TRP A 120 -3.33 16.01 -6.09
C TRP A 120 -4.72 16.06 -6.74
N GLU A 121 -5.25 17.26 -6.90
CA GLU A 121 -6.49 17.50 -7.63
C GLU A 121 -6.16 17.65 -9.13
N VAL A 122 -6.01 16.51 -9.81
CA VAL A 122 -5.83 16.47 -11.27
C VAL A 122 -7.23 16.39 -11.89
N PRO A 123 -7.57 17.28 -12.85
CA PRO A 123 -8.86 17.20 -13.54
C PRO A 123 -9.10 15.83 -14.18
N ASP A 124 -10.33 15.31 -14.12
CA ASP A 124 -10.66 13.97 -14.61
C ASP A 124 -10.25 13.75 -16.09
N ALA A 125 -10.38 14.79 -16.91
CA ALA A 125 -9.97 14.74 -18.33
C ALA A 125 -8.46 14.56 -18.52
N GLU A 126 -7.65 15.00 -17.56
CA GLU A 126 -6.19 14.90 -17.56
C GLU A 126 -5.71 13.64 -16.85
N LEU A 127 -6.48 13.18 -15.86
CA LEU A 127 -6.11 12.07 -14.98
C LEU A 127 -5.97 10.75 -15.75
N ASP A 128 -6.88 10.46 -16.69
CA ASP A 128 -6.79 9.25 -17.51
C ASP A 128 -5.51 9.24 -18.34
N ASP A 129 -5.22 10.33 -19.05
CA ASP A 129 -4.02 10.45 -19.88
C ASP A 129 -2.74 10.37 -19.03
N LEU A 130 -2.73 11.01 -17.84
CA LEU A 130 -1.65 10.89 -16.85
C LEU A 130 -1.41 9.44 -16.43
N ILE A 131 -2.47 8.70 -16.10
CA ILE A 131 -2.39 7.29 -15.72
C ILE A 131 -1.78 6.45 -16.84
N GLN A 132 -2.23 6.65 -18.09
CA GLN A 132 -1.68 5.91 -19.23
C GLN A 132 -0.20 6.26 -19.46
N TYR A 133 0.19 7.52 -19.30
CA TYR A 133 1.59 7.90 -19.35
C TYR A 133 2.43 7.25 -18.24
N VAL A 134 1.95 7.23 -16.99
CA VAL A 134 2.61 6.54 -15.87
C VAL A 134 2.81 5.05 -16.14
N LYS A 135 1.82 4.38 -16.72
CA LYS A 135 1.92 2.98 -17.13
C LYS A 135 3.03 2.77 -18.19
N SER A 136 3.25 3.75 -19.07
CA SER A 136 4.23 3.64 -20.15
C SER A 136 5.68 3.45 -19.66
N PHE A 137 5.99 3.84 -18.42
CA PHE A 137 7.31 3.65 -17.83
C PHE A 137 7.68 2.18 -17.60
N ALA A 138 6.70 1.33 -17.27
CA ALA A 138 6.98 -0.06 -16.92
C ALA A 138 6.70 -1.02 -18.09
N PRO A 139 7.70 -1.82 -18.53
CA PRO A 139 7.52 -2.79 -19.61
C PRO A 139 6.40 -3.81 -19.35
N ARG A 140 6.13 -4.15 -18.09
CA ARG A 140 5.06 -5.08 -17.68
C ARG A 140 3.70 -4.74 -18.31
N TRP A 141 3.37 -3.45 -18.41
CA TRP A 141 2.10 -2.99 -18.98
C TRP A 141 1.91 -3.37 -20.45
N ARG A 142 2.99 -3.68 -21.16
CA ARG A 142 2.92 -4.06 -22.60
C ARG A 142 2.56 -5.52 -22.81
N SER A 143 2.72 -6.35 -21.78
CA SER A 143 2.54 -7.80 -21.86
C SER A 143 1.58 -8.38 -20.84
N GLU A 144 1.27 -7.64 -19.76
CA GLU A 144 0.42 -8.08 -18.68
C GLU A 144 -0.89 -7.26 -18.64
N MET A 145 -1.96 -7.92 -18.22
CA MET A 145 -3.25 -7.29 -17.93
C MET A 145 -3.29 -6.86 -16.45
N PRO A 146 -4.12 -5.86 -16.10
CA PRO A 146 -4.45 -5.57 -14.71
C PRO A 146 -5.03 -6.82 -14.02
N GLY A 147 -4.79 -6.93 -12.72
CA GLY A 147 -5.38 -7.97 -11.91
C GLY A 147 -6.89 -7.82 -11.76
N GLU A 148 -7.53 -8.90 -11.31
CA GLU A 148 -8.97 -8.90 -11.01
C GLU A 148 -9.25 -7.93 -9.85
N PRO A 149 -10.14 -6.94 -10.03
CA PRO A 149 -10.48 -6.01 -8.97
C PRO A 149 -11.10 -6.69 -7.76
N LEU A 150 -10.73 -6.24 -6.57
CA LEU A 150 -11.33 -6.72 -5.34
C LEU A 150 -12.83 -6.39 -5.31
N ALA A 151 -13.66 -7.43 -5.38
CA ALA A 151 -15.06 -7.35 -5.02
C ALA A 151 -15.16 -7.50 -3.49
N ALA A 152 -15.25 -6.37 -2.77
CA ALA A 152 -15.46 -6.38 -1.34
C ALA A 152 -16.91 -6.73 -1.01
N SER A 153 -17.11 -7.67 -0.07
CA SER A 153 -18.45 -7.90 0.51
C SER A 153 -18.84 -6.72 1.41
N PRO A 154 -20.13 -6.50 1.67
CA PRO A 154 -20.56 -5.62 2.74
C PRO A 154 -19.94 -6.05 4.08
N ASP A 155 -19.63 -5.07 4.94
CA ASP A 155 -19.14 -5.35 6.29
C ASP A 155 -20.22 -6.06 7.13
N PRO A 156 -20.01 -7.32 7.57
CA PRO A 156 -20.99 -8.06 8.34
C PRO A 156 -21.05 -7.66 9.82
N TRP A 157 -20.18 -6.74 10.26
CA TRP A 157 -20.05 -6.36 11.66
C TRP A 157 -20.69 -5.01 11.99
N VAL A 158 -21.33 -4.35 11.04
CA VAL A 158 -22.04 -3.08 11.27
C VAL A 158 -23.03 -3.23 12.44
N GLY A 159 -22.87 -2.36 13.46
CA GLY A 159 -23.64 -2.43 14.72
C GLY A 159 -23.20 -3.54 15.69
N ARG A 160 -22.08 -4.21 15.40
CA ARG A 160 -21.50 -5.29 16.23
C ARG A 160 -19.99 -5.11 16.37
N GLU A 161 -19.54 -3.87 16.51
CA GLU A 161 -18.13 -3.49 16.51
C GLU A 161 -17.33 -4.17 17.62
N ALA A 162 -17.94 -4.39 18.79
CA ALA A 162 -17.31 -5.10 19.90
C ALA A 162 -17.00 -6.58 19.55
N ASP A 163 -17.93 -7.25 18.87
CA ASP A 163 -17.74 -8.63 18.38
C ASP A 163 -16.64 -8.67 17.30
N ALA A 164 -16.65 -7.68 16.39
CA ALA A 164 -15.63 -7.53 15.37
C ALA A 164 -14.23 -7.39 15.97
N LEU A 165 -14.07 -6.53 16.98
CA LEU A 165 -12.81 -6.35 17.68
C LEU A 165 -12.35 -7.64 18.36
N ALA A 166 -13.24 -8.32 19.08
CA ALA A 166 -12.93 -9.58 19.74
C ALA A 166 -12.52 -10.67 18.75
N ARG A 167 -13.22 -10.79 17.61
CA ARG A 167 -12.87 -11.72 16.54
C ARG A 167 -11.58 -11.33 15.84
N GLY A 168 -11.42 -10.07 15.48
CA GLY A 168 -10.24 -9.55 14.79
C GLY A 168 -8.96 -9.74 15.60
N THR A 169 -9.01 -9.50 16.91
CA THR A 169 -7.89 -9.76 17.83
C THR A 169 -7.44 -11.22 17.76
N ARG A 170 -8.38 -12.16 17.82
CA ARG A 170 -8.07 -13.59 17.77
C ARG A 170 -7.55 -14.01 16.40
N VAL A 171 -8.17 -13.53 15.31
CA VAL A 171 -7.72 -13.85 13.95
C VAL A 171 -6.33 -13.32 13.70
N TYR A 172 -6.05 -12.06 14.05
CA TYR A 172 -4.74 -11.42 13.87
C TYR A 172 -3.61 -12.18 14.55
N HIS A 173 -3.82 -12.60 15.81
CA HIS A 173 -2.79 -13.24 16.60
C HIS A 173 -2.75 -14.76 16.45
N GLY A 174 -3.92 -15.40 16.38
CA GLY A 174 -4.05 -16.86 16.43
C GLY A 174 -4.11 -17.53 15.06
N LEU A 175 -4.98 -17.04 14.16
CA LEU A 175 -5.26 -17.70 12.87
C LEU A 175 -4.34 -17.19 11.74
N ALA A 176 -4.37 -15.89 11.45
CA ALA A 176 -3.54 -15.26 10.43
C ALA A 176 -2.09 -15.09 10.87
N GLN A 177 -1.84 -15.10 12.19
CA GLN A 177 -0.51 -15.02 12.78
C GLN A 177 0.33 -13.82 12.30
N CYS A 178 -0.30 -12.67 12.10
CA CYS A 178 0.34 -11.46 11.58
C CYS A 178 1.54 -11.01 12.43
N ALA A 179 1.45 -11.23 13.75
CA ALA A 179 2.51 -10.91 14.69
C ALA A 179 3.68 -11.91 14.71
N VAL A 180 3.49 -13.13 14.21
CA VAL A 180 4.54 -14.17 14.28
C VAL A 180 5.72 -13.83 13.39
N ALA A 181 5.48 -13.28 12.20
CA ALA A 181 6.53 -13.10 11.21
C ALA A 181 6.82 -11.64 10.83
N CYS A 182 5.89 -10.71 11.05
CA CYS A 182 5.99 -9.39 10.43
C CYS A 182 5.65 -8.23 11.36
N HIS A 183 4.42 -8.17 11.86
CA HIS A 183 3.91 -7.04 12.65
C HIS A 183 4.21 -7.22 14.15
N PRO A 184 4.13 -6.15 14.97
CA PRO A 184 4.11 -6.28 16.43
C PRO A 184 2.89 -7.10 16.89
N ALA A 185 3.05 -7.78 18.01
CA ALA A 185 1.91 -8.28 18.76
C ALA A 185 1.31 -7.18 19.65
N TYR A 186 -0.01 -7.25 19.86
CA TYR A 186 -0.75 -6.34 20.75
C TYR A 186 -1.55 -7.11 21.82
N ALA A 187 -1.20 -8.38 22.02
CA ALA A 187 -1.72 -9.28 23.02
C ALA A 187 -0.56 -9.94 23.78
N THR A 188 -0.81 -10.40 25.00
CA THR A 188 0.19 -11.13 25.79
C THR A 188 0.49 -12.50 25.17
N ARG A 189 1.63 -13.09 25.51
CA ARG A 189 2.00 -14.44 25.05
C ARG A 189 0.95 -15.48 25.42
N ALA A 190 0.37 -15.37 26.62
CA ALA A 190 -0.69 -16.26 27.08
C ALA A 190 -1.97 -16.14 26.23
N GLU A 191 -2.39 -14.91 25.91
CA GLU A 191 -3.53 -14.66 25.03
C GLU A 191 -3.28 -15.22 23.62
N ILE A 192 -2.09 -14.97 23.03
CA ILE A 192 -1.73 -15.48 21.70
C ILE A 192 -1.74 -17.02 21.67
N TYR A 193 -1.19 -17.65 22.70
CA TYR A 193 -1.26 -19.12 22.85
C TYR A 193 -2.71 -19.61 22.85
N ALA A 194 -3.56 -19.01 23.70
CA ALA A 194 -4.97 -19.38 23.80
C ALA A 194 -5.71 -19.20 22.46
N PHE A 195 -5.52 -18.08 21.77
CA PHE A 195 -6.14 -17.81 20.46
C PHE A 195 -5.67 -18.80 19.39
N THR A 196 -4.38 -19.13 19.38
CA THR A 196 -3.84 -20.08 18.40
C THR A 196 -4.37 -21.49 18.66
N LYS A 197 -4.38 -21.94 19.92
CA LYS A 197 -4.94 -23.26 20.29
C LYS A 197 -6.43 -23.35 19.97
N GLU A 198 -7.21 -22.31 20.31
CA GLU A 198 -8.65 -22.24 20.03
C GLU A 198 -8.94 -22.33 18.52
N LEU A 199 -8.25 -21.54 17.70
CA LEU A 199 -8.61 -21.40 16.30
C LEU A 199 -7.97 -22.43 15.37
N THR A 200 -6.84 -23.02 15.76
CA THR A 200 -6.07 -23.91 14.89
C THR A 200 -5.79 -25.30 15.48
N GLY A 201 -6.07 -25.51 16.76
CA GLY A 201 -5.68 -26.70 17.50
C GLY A 201 -4.15 -26.81 17.77
N ARG A 202 -3.34 -25.85 17.27
CA ARG A 202 -1.87 -25.87 17.42
C ARG A 202 -1.43 -25.22 18.72
N GLU A 203 -0.38 -25.73 19.31
CA GLU A 203 0.26 -25.15 20.49
C GLU A 203 1.50 -24.35 20.08
N VAL A 204 1.56 -23.09 20.51
CA VAL A 204 2.75 -22.24 20.37
C VAL A 204 3.70 -22.58 21.51
N ARG A 205 4.87 -23.12 21.22
CA ARG A 205 5.87 -23.49 22.23
C ARG A 205 6.91 -22.40 22.46
N GLU A 206 7.15 -21.57 21.44
CA GLU A 206 8.14 -20.49 21.49
C GLU A 206 7.61 -19.27 20.76
N PHE A 207 8.00 -18.11 21.24
CA PHE A 207 7.76 -16.82 20.59
C PHE A 207 9.10 -16.20 20.17
N ARG A 208 9.12 -15.47 19.06
CA ARG A 208 10.30 -14.69 18.69
C ARG A 208 10.66 -13.70 19.81
N PRO A 209 11.95 -13.41 20.04
CA PRO A 209 12.37 -12.52 21.15
C PRO A 209 11.80 -11.11 21.03
N ASP A 210 11.69 -10.59 19.80
CA ASP A 210 11.21 -9.27 19.43
C ASP A 210 9.71 -9.24 19.05
N LEU A 211 8.88 -10.09 19.68
CA LEU A 211 7.45 -10.26 19.36
C LEU A 211 6.66 -8.95 19.30
N TYR A 212 7.03 -7.96 20.07
CA TYR A 212 6.37 -6.66 20.19
C TYR A 212 7.00 -5.58 19.30
N GLN A 213 7.87 -5.97 18.38
CA GLN A 213 8.49 -5.08 17.40
C GLN A 213 8.16 -5.55 15.97
N PRO A 214 8.08 -4.63 15.01
CA PRO A 214 7.96 -5.03 13.61
C PRO A 214 9.27 -5.64 13.09
N VAL A 215 9.16 -6.59 12.17
CA VAL A 215 10.32 -7.28 11.57
C VAL A 215 10.65 -6.71 10.22
N LEU A 216 11.90 -6.30 10.05
CA LEU A 216 12.41 -5.79 8.78
C LEU A 216 12.35 -6.87 7.69
N LYS A 217 11.77 -6.55 6.53
CA LYS A 217 11.58 -7.46 5.40
C LYS A 217 12.22 -6.92 4.13
N ASP A 218 12.65 -7.81 3.26
CA ASP A 218 13.05 -7.46 1.91
C ASP A 218 11.82 -7.06 1.06
N SER A 219 12.06 -6.26 0.04
CA SER A 219 11.01 -5.82 -0.90
C SER A 219 11.50 -5.86 -2.34
N ASP A 220 10.57 -5.95 -3.28
CA ASP A 220 10.84 -5.89 -4.72
C ASP A 220 11.34 -4.50 -5.18
N TYR A 221 11.41 -3.57 -4.25
CA TYR A 221 11.92 -2.20 -4.50
C TYR A 221 13.43 -2.07 -4.31
N GLY A 222 14.12 -3.18 -4.01
CA GLY A 222 15.55 -3.17 -3.71
C GLY A 222 15.91 -2.53 -2.36
N THR A 223 14.93 -2.30 -1.49
CA THR A 223 15.12 -1.75 -0.14
C THR A 223 14.44 -2.62 0.90
N LYS A 224 14.96 -2.61 2.11
CA LYS A 224 14.25 -3.21 3.24
C LYS A 224 13.09 -2.32 3.66
N ILE A 225 12.00 -2.94 4.08
CA ILE A 225 10.80 -2.27 4.57
C ILE A 225 10.42 -2.79 5.94
N LEU A 226 9.80 -1.92 6.72
CA LEU A 226 9.28 -2.24 8.03
C LEU A 226 7.75 -2.26 7.96
N PRO A 227 7.09 -3.36 8.34
CA PRO A 227 5.64 -3.35 8.56
C PRO A 227 5.26 -2.30 9.62
N PRO A 228 4.11 -1.62 9.49
CA PRO A 228 3.73 -0.62 10.48
C PRO A 228 3.48 -1.24 11.86
N ASP A 229 3.90 -0.53 12.89
CA ASP A 229 3.27 -0.60 14.20
C ASP A 229 2.00 0.25 14.14
N PHE A 230 0.85 -0.37 14.27
CA PHE A 230 -0.44 0.29 14.10
C PHE A 230 -0.74 1.34 15.17
N THR A 231 -0.10 1.23 16.34
CA THR A 231 -0.25 2.19 17.43
C THR A 231 0.68 3.41 17.31
N PHE A 232 1.53 3.43 16.28
CA PHE A 232 2.54 4.47 16.09
C PHE A 232 2.61 5.02 14.67
N ASN A 233 2.59 4.16 13.63
CA ASN A 233 2.80 4.58 12.25
C ASN A 233 1.49 4.91 11.54
N ASP A 234 1.54 5.88 10.61
CA ASP A 234 0.46 6.12 9.68
C ASP A 234 0.24 4.93 8.74
N LEU A 235 -1.03 4.68 8.41
CA LEU A 235 -1.42 3.72 7.39
C LEU A 235 -1.38 4.39 6.02
N ARG A 236 -0.28 4.24 5.32
CA ARG A 236 0.03 4.97 4.09
C ARG A 236 -1.00 4.82 2.98
N GLY A 237 -1.67 3.68 2.90
CA GLY A 237 -2.68 3.37 1.88
C GLY A 237 -4.09 3.86 2.21
N GLY A 238 -4.23 4.58 3.33
CA GLY A 238 -5.50 5.04 3.89
C GLY A 238 -5.82 4.36 5.21
N ASP A 239 -6.60 5.02 6.05
CA ASP A 239 -6.95 4.59 7.41
C ASP A 239 -8.47 4.41 7.61
N THR A 240 -9.25 4.57 6.55
CA THR A 240 -10.66 4.16 6.60
C THR A 240 -10.78 2.66 6.74
N LEU A 241 -11.89 2.19 7.31
CA LEU A 241 -12.12 0.75 7.46
C LEU A 241 -12.04 0.00 6.13
N ALA A 242 -12.54 0.61 5.04
CA ALA A 242 -12.46 0.05 3.69
C ALA A 242 -11.03 0.00 3.14
N ASP A 243 -10.20 1.00 3.45
CA ASP A 243 -8.78 1.00 3.05
C ASP A 243 -8.00 -0.10 3.76
N ILE A 244 -8.23 -0.26 5.06
CA ILE A 244 -7.59 -1.31 5.86
C ILE A 244 -8.05 -2.69 5.39
N TYR A 245 -9.35 -2.89 5.17
CA TYR A 245 -9.89 -4.13 4.61
C TYR A 245 -9.24 -4.46 3.27
N ARG A 246 -9.16 -3.49 2.35
CA ARG A 246 -8.51 -3.66 1.04
C ARG A 246 -7.04 -4.06 1.18
N ALA A 247 -6.30 -3.39 2.06
CA ALA A 247 -4.89 -3.69 2.30
C ALA A 247 -4.69 -5.11 2.85
N ILE A 248 -5.58 -5.58 3.72
CA ILE A 248 -5.55 -6.96 4.24
C ILE A 248 -5.97 -7.93 3.13
N ALA A 249 -7.11 -7.72 2.48
CA ALA A 249 -7.65 -8.64 1.49
C ALA A 249 -6.72 -8.83 0.30
N CYS A 250 -6.16 -7.74 -0.24
CA CYS A 250 -5.30 -7.75 -1.43
C CYS A 250 -3.83 -8.00 -1.12
N GLY A 251 -3.39 -7.77 0.13
CA GLY A 251 -1.98 -7.68 0.46
C GLY A 251 -1.35 -6.36 -0.02
N ILE A 252 -0.04 -6.25 0.10
CA ILE A 252 0.70 -5.03 -0.28
C ILE A 252 1.74 -5.39 -1.33
N GLY A 253 1.50 -4.97 -2.55
CA GLY A 253 2.35 -5.29 -3.71
C GLY A 253 3.83 -4.95 -3.47
N GLY A 254 4.72 -5.83 -3.93
CA GLY A 254 6.18 -5.69 -3.77
C GLY A 254 6.68 -5.84 -2.34
N THR A 255 5.87 -6.40 -1.44
CA THR A 255 6.23 -6.65 -0.04
C THR A 255 5.91 -8.08 0.37
N ALA A 256 6.37 -8.47 1.56
CA ALA A 256 6.07 -9.78 2.13
C ALA A 256 4.62 -9.93 2.66
N MET A 257 3.77 -8.89 2.59
CA MET A 257 2.38 -8.99 3.00
C MET A 257 1.53 -9.67 1.93
N PRO A 258 1.05 -10.92 2.16
CA PRO A 258 0.35 -11.68 1.15
C PRO A 258 -1.10 -11.23 0.98
N THR A 259 -1.73 -11.69 -0.10
CA THR A 259 -3.19 -11.63 -0.31
C THR A 259 -3.89 -12.60 0.63
N TRP A 260 -4.90 -12.12 1.38
CA TRP A 260 -5.71 -12.93 2.28
C TRP A 260 -7.11 -13.23 1.73
N LYS A 261 -7.54 -12.52 0.68
CA LYS A 261 -8.77 -12.84 -0.06
C LYS A 261 -8.73 -14.30 -0.52
N ASN A 262 -9.82 -15.02 -0.32
CA ASN A 262 -9.94 -16.46 -0.58
C ASN A 262 -9.05 -17.40 0.28
N VAL A 263 -8.30 -16.85 1.25
CA VAL A 263 -7.54 -17.62 2.25
C VAL A 263 -8.31 -17.65 3.56
N LEU A 264 -8.89 -16.51 3.95
CA LEU A 264 -9.71 -16.36 5.13
C LEU A 264 -11.17 -16.00 4.74
N PRO A 265 -12.13 -16.33 5.58
CA PRO A 265 -13.51 -15.86 5.42
C PRO A 265 -13.58 -14.32 5.36
N GLU A 266 -14.49 -13.78 4.56
CA GLU A 266 -14.71 -12.33 4.44
C GLU A 266 -15.00 -11.67 5.79
N SER A 267 -15.76 -12.34 6.65
CA SER A 267 -16.04 -11.87 8.01
C SER A 267 -14.78 -11.72 8.85
N ASP A 268 -13.79 -12.58 8.66
CA ASP A 268 -12.52 -12.50 9.38
C ASP A 268 -11.63 -11.38 8.84
N LEU A 269 -11.65 -11.12 7.53
CA LEU A 269 -10.95 -9.99 6.91
C LEU A 269 -11.52 -8.66 7.45
N TRP A 270 -12.84 -8.53 7.50
CA TRP A 270 -13.49 -7.35 8.09
C TRP A 270 -13.21 -7.23 9.59
N ALA A 271 -13.28 -8.33 10.34
CA ALA A 271 -12.95 -8.31 11.77
C ALA A 271 -11.50 -7.83 12.03
N MET A 272 -10.54 -8.29 11.21
CA MET A 272 -9.16 -7.79 11.28
C MET A 272 -9.07 -6.31 10.92
N ALA A 273 -9.85 -5.83 9.94
CA ALA A 273 -9.88 -4.41 9.59
C ALA A 273 -10.39 -3.56 10.76
N HIS A 274 -11.46 -3.95 11.44
CA HIS A 274 -11.93 -3.31 12.66
C HIS A 274 -10.86 -3.31 13.76
N TYR A 275 -10.18 -4.43 13.95
CA TYR A 275 -9.12 -4.54 14.94
C TYR A 275 -7.94 -3.60 14.64
N VAL A 276 -7.43 -3.61 13.40
CA VAL A 276 -6.35 -2.71 12.99
C VAL A 276 -6.77 -1.24 13.09
N ALA A 277 -8.01 -0.90 12.69
CA ALA A 277 -8.56 0.45 12.84
C ALA A 277 -8.57 0.88 14.31
N SER A 278 -8.96 0.00 15.23
CA SER A 278 -8.96 0.28 16.67
C SER A 278 -7.55 0.52 17.23
N LEU A 279 -6.54 -0.20 16.74
CA LEU A 279 -5.14 0.05 17.10
C LEU A 279 -4.65 1.39 16.54
N ALA A 280 -4.99 1.69 15.30
CA ALA A 280 -4.63 2.97 14.66
C ALA A 280 -5.25 4.16 15.39
N ALA A 281 -6.45 4.01 15.94
CA ALA A 281 -7.11 5.04 16.75
C ALA A 281 -6.38 5.32 18.10
N LEU A 282 -5.47 4.43 18.52
CA LEU A 282 -4.67 4.65 19.73
C LEU A 282 -3.44 5.53 19.48
N ARG A 283 -3.06 5.82 18.24
CA ARG A 283 -1.86 6.62 17.93
C ARG A 283 -1.83 7.91 18.74
N ASP A 284 -0.66 8.22 19.30
CA ASP A 284 -0.40 9.42 20.11
C ASP A 284 -1.26 9.56 21.37
N THR A 285 -1.92 8.50 21.81
CA THR A 285 -2.77 8.50 23.01
C THR A 285 -2.08 7.88 24.24
N PRO A 286 -2.53 8.22 25.46
CA PRO A 286 -2.12 7.52 26.66
C PRO A 286 -2.45 6.02 26.63
N ALA A 287 -3.50 5.60 25.92
CA ALA A 287 -3.90 4.20 25.82
C ALA A 287 -2.87 3.34 25.03
N ALA A 288 -2.22 3.91 23.99
CA ALA A 288 -1.13 3.22 23.30
C ALA A 288 0.05 2.95 24.25
N ARG A 289 0.40 3.95 25.08
CA ARG A 289 1.46 3.78 26.10
C ARG A 289 1.11 2.73 27.12
N ALA A 290 -0.12 2.77 27.67
CA ALA A 290 -0.59 1.78 28.63
C ALA A 290 -0.61 0.35 28.05
N LEU A 291 -1.00 0.19 26.78
CA LEU A 291 -0.89 -1.08 26.05
C LEU A 291 0.57 -1.57 26.01
N GLY A 292 1.50 -0.70 25.61
CA GLY A 292 2.92 -1.03 25.56
C GLY A 292 3.50 -1.42 26.94
N GLU A 293 3.10 -0.73 28.01
CA GLU A 293 3.48 -1.06 29.38
C GLU A 293 2.95 -2.44 29.79
N ARG A 294 1.66 -2.71 29.61
CA ARG A 294 1.06 -4.02 29.89
C ARG A 294 1.79 -5.17 29.18
N LEU A 295 2.20 -4.95 27.94
CA LEU A 295 2.89 -5.99 27.16
C LEU A 295 4.35 -6.19 27.60
N ARG A 296 5.03 -5.15 28.09
CA ARG A 296 6.39 -5.27 28.64
C ARG A 296 6.38 -5.93 30.02
N ASP A 297 5.42 -5.57 30.85
CA ASP A 297 5.36 -5.99 32.27
C ASP A 297 4.67 -7.34 32.47
N GLN A 298 4.32 -8.04 31.39
CA GLN A 298 3.71 -9.36 31.46
C GLN A 298 4.66 -10.39 32.08
N PRO A 299 4.13 -11.41 32.78
CA PRO A 299 4.94 -12.51 33.32
C PRO A 299 5.75 -13.24 32.24
N SER A 300 6.89 -13.82 32.63
CA SER A 300 7.67 -14.66 31.72
C SER A 300 6.80 -15.80 31.19
N TRP A 301 6.86 -16.00 29.87
CA TRP A 301 6.12 -17.08 29.24
C TRP A 301 6.76 -18.42 29.46
N THR A 302 5.95 -19.36 29.99
CA THR A 302 6.30 -20.78 30.02
C THR A 302 5.17 -21.54 29.35
N PRO A 303 5.46 -22.34 28.31
CA PRO A 303 4.40 -23.08 27.60
C PRO A 303 3.80 -24.12 28.59
N PRO A 304 2.47 -24.33 28.56
CA PRO A 304 1.85 -25.38 29.34
C PRO A 304 2.45 -26.76 29.05
N PRO A 305 2.38 -27.72 29.97
CA PRO A 305 2.73 -29.11 29.70
C PRO A 305 1.96 -29.62 28.46
N LEU A 306 2.55 -30.55 27.73
CA LEU A 306 1.86 -31.18 26.60
C LEU A 306 0.67 -31.99 27.14
N ASP A 307 -0.52 -31.80 26.56
CA ASP A 307 -1.67 -32.65 26.87
C ASP A 307 -1.34 -34.07 26.36
N GLY A 308 -1.09 -35.02 27.27
CA GLY A 308 -0.86 -36.41 26.88
C GLY A 308 0.31 -37.16 27.54
N GLY A 309 1.06 -36.51 28.42
CA GLY A 309 1.99 -37.22 29.30
C GLY A 309 1.30 -37.69 30.58
N ALA A 310 0.40 -38.66 30.50
CA ALA A 310 0.10 -39.45 31.68
C ALA A 310 1.44 -40.03 32.18
N ALA A 311 1.87 -39.63 33.37
CA ALA A 311 2.98 -40.26 34.06
C ALA A 311 2.68 -41.76 34.06
N GLY A 312 3.45 -42.52 33.28
CA GLY A 312 3.43 -43.97 33.38
C GLY A 312 3.74 -44.30 34.82
N ASP A 313 2.77 -44.84 35.47
CA ASP A 313 2.88 -45.41 36.81
C ASP A 313 4.04 -46.44 36.77
N ALA A 314 5.17 -46.05 37.33
CA ALA A 314 6.27 -46.98 37.55
C ALA A 314 5.79 -47.95 38.62
N GLY A 315 5.08 -48.98 38.16
CA GLY A 315 4.70 -50.09 38.99
C GLY A 315 5.93 -50.64 39.67
N SER A 316 5.95 -50.48 40.96
CA SER A 316 6.85 -51.19 41.87
C SER A 316 6.51 -52.70 41.83
N ASP A 317 7.21 -53.46 40.98
CA ASP A 317 7.30 -54.93 41.17
C ASP A 317 8.45 -55.24 42.10
N ALA A 318 8.08 -55.28 43.35
CA ALA A 318 8.84 -55.99 44.35
C ALA A 318 8.27 -57.42 44.47
N THR A 319 9.03 -58.38 44.07
CA THR A 319 8.70 -59.77 44.30
C THR A 319 9.86 -60.50 44.95
N PRO A 320 9.62 -61.51 45.80
CA PRO A 320 10.48 -61.97 46.88
C PRO A 320 11.69 -62.81 46.42
#